data_bcdaffb127ccb4714d0e450cecc56a75
#
_entry.id   bcdaffb127ccb4714d0e450cecc56a75
#
_cell.length_a   1.000
_cell.length_b   1.000
_cell.length_c   1.000
_cell.angle_alpha   90.00
_cell.angle_beta   90.00
_cell.angle_gamma   90.00
#
_symmetry.space_group_name_H-M   'P 1'
#
loop_
_entity.id
_entity.type
_entity.pdbx_description
1 polymer ?
#
loop_
_entity_poly.entity_id
_entity_poly.type
_entity_poly.pdbx_seq_one_letter_code
_entity_poly.pdbx_strand_id
1 'polypeptide(L)'
;LFQAFRHGKLPEGGRILAVARDPRTDDDYRAFIRAKFADVDASKQPRDDEFARFAELLHYRRMDLSQPDDYAGLRSWLVERGADTVVLFLATSPHLFTQICAQLGAAGINGPQVRVVLEKPLGEDLASAQEINRVVGASFREHQALRIDHYLGKPAVQNLSALRFGNALFEPLWRRESIANIQ
;
A
#
# COMPACT_ATOMS: atom_id res chain seq x y z
N LEU A 1 6.28 -2.67 -6.77
CA LEU A 1 6.17 -4.12 -6.54
C LEU A 1 7.17 -4.91 -7.39
N PHE A 2 7.33 -4.64 -8.69
CA PHE A 2 8.31 -5.36 -9.53
C PHE A 2 9.74 -5.31 -8.96
N GLN A 3 10.22 -4.15 -8.48
CA GLN A 3 11.55 -4.07 -7.87
C GLN A 3 11.65 -4.89 -6.57
N ALA A 4 10.58 -4.97 -5.79
CA ALA A 4 10.54 -5.85 -4.62
C ALA A 4 10.61 -7.33 -5.03
N PHE A 5 9.92 -7.72 -6.10
CA PHE A 5 10.01 -9.06 -6.68
C PHE A 5 11.45 -9.37 -7.13
N ARG A 6 12.05 -8.49 -7.95
CA ARG A 6 13.43 -8.63 -8.47
C ARG A 6 14.46 -8.85 -7.35
N HIS A 7 14.27 -8.20 -6.20
CA HIS A 7 15.16 -8.31 -5.04
C HIS A 7 14.74 -9.40 -4.03
N GLY A 8 13.83 -10.30 -4.39
CA GLY A 8 13.38 -11.39 -3.51
C GLY A 8 12.66 -10.91 -2.23
N LYS A 9 12.05 -9.72 -2.26
CA LYS A 9 11.36 -9.14 -1.10
C LYS A 9 9.87 -9.47 -1.04
N LEU A 10 9.34 -10.13 -2.06
CA LEU A 10 7.97 -10.66 -2.00
C LEU A 10 8.01 -12.07 -1.41
N PRO A 11 7.01 -12.44 -0.60
CA PRO A 11 6.94 -13.78 -0.05
C PRO A 11 6.80 -14.83 -1.15
N GLU A 12 7.37 -16.00 -0.95
CA GLU A 12 7.20 -17.13 -1.83
C GLU A 12 5.71 -17.52 -1.90
N GLY A 13 5.20 -17.79 -3.10
CA GLY A 13 3.77 -18.06 -3.33
C GLY A 13 2.86 -16.84 -3.17
N GLY A 14 3.43 -15.64 -2.95
CA GLY A 14 2.66 -14.41 -2.87
C GLY A 14 1.87 -14.12 -4.14
N ARG A 15 0.72 -13.46 -4.00
CA ARG A 15 -0.14 -13.03 -5.12
C ARG A 15 -0.44 -11.55 -5.01
N ILE A 16 -0.61 -10.91 -6.14
CA ILE A 16 -0.93 -9.48 -6.25
C ILE A 16 -2.26 -9.38 -6.98
N LEU A 17 -3.32 -9.04 -6.26
CA LEU A 17 -4.63 -8.77 -6.86
C LEU A 17 -4.81 -7.28 -7.04
N ALA A 18 -4.92 -6.84 -8.30
CA ALA A 18 -5.37 -5.50 -8.62
C ALA A 18 -6.89 -5.48 -8.74
N VAL A 19 -7.50 -4.43 -8.20
CA VAL A 19 -8.95 -4.20 -8.32
C VAL A 19 -9.22 -2.83 -8.91
N ALA A 20 -10.09 -2.76 -9.91
CA ALA A 20 -10.56 -1.50 -10.51
C ALA A 20 -11.88 -1.72 -11.23
N ARG A 21 -12.51 -0.63 -11.68
CA ARG A 21 -13.85 -0.67 -12.31
C ARG A 21 -13.83 -1.18 -13.75
N ASP A 22 -12.71 -1.01 -14.44
CA ASP A 22 -12.59 -1.40 -15.85
C ASP A 22 -12.73 -2.93 -16.00
N PRO A 23 -13.46 -3.41 -17.01
CA PRO A 23 -13.53 -4.84 -17.29
C PRO A 23 -12.22 -5.29 -17.95
N ARG A 24 -11.48 -6.16 -17.26
CA ARG A 24 -10.24 -6.78 -17.76
C ARG A 24 -10.15 -8.21 -17.28
N THR A 25 -9.48 -9.04 -18.07
CA THR A 25 -9.00 -10.34 -17.67
C THR A 25 -7.62 -10.22 -16.99
N ASP A 26 -7.13 -11.29 -16.37
CA ASP A 26 -5.75 -11.36 -15.86
C ASP A 26 -4.74 -11.07 -16.99
N ASP A 27 -4.96 -11.60 -18.18
CA ASP A 27 -4.05 -11.42 -19.32
C ASP A 27 -4.07 -10.00 -19.87
N ASP A 28 -5.24 -9.36 -19.96
CA ASP A 28 -5.35 -7.94 -20.32
C ASP A 28 -4.59 -7.07 -19.32
N TYR A 29 -4.71 -7.38 -18.02
CA TYR A 29 -4.03 -6.64 -16.98
C TYR A 29 -2.51 -6.85 -17.03
N ARG A 30 -2.04 -8.08 -17.26
CA ARG A 30 -0.62 -8.39 -17.46
C ARG A 30 -0.04 -7.64 -18.65
N ALA A 31 -0.75 -7.65 -19.79
CA ALA A 31 -0.36 -6.90 -20.98
C ALA A 31 -0.31 -5.39 -20.71
N PHE A 32 -1.31 -4.85 -20.00
CA PHE A 32 -1.32 -3.45 -19.57
C PHE A 32 -0.11 -3.10 -18.70
N ILE A 33 0.22 -3.93 -17.71
CA ILE A 33 1.40 -3.72 -16.85
C ILE A 33 2.69 -3.81 -17.66
N ARG A 34 2.78 -4.76 -18.62
CA ARG A 34 3.94 -4.88 -19.51
C ARG A 34 4.17 -3.60 -20.33
N ALA A 35 3.09 -3.05 -20.89
CA ALA A 35 3.16 -1.82 -21.66
C ALA A 35 3.63 -0.62 -20.82
N LYS A 36 3.25 -0.56 -19.54
CA LYS A 36 3.68 0.51 -18.63
C LYS A 36 5.18 0.51 -18.32
N PHE A 37 5.87 -0.59 -18.53
CA PHE A 37 7.33 -0.61 -18.38
C PHE A 37 8.05 0.12 -19.52
N ALA A 38 7.40 0.38 -20.66
CA ALA A 38 7.99 1.21 -21.72
C ALA A 38 8.26 2.66 -21.27
N ASP A 39 7.44 3.15 -20.31
CA ASP A 39 7.54 4.50 -19.77
C ASP A 39 8.58 4.61 -18.63
N VAL A 40 9.22 3.51 -18.25
CA VAL A 40 10.18 3.45 -17.14
C VAL A 40 11.61 3.44 -17.67
N ASP A 41 12.54 4.05 -16.91
CA ASP A 41 13.97 4.00 -17.22
C ASP A 41 14.44 2.59 -17.59
N ALA A 42 15.23 2.48 -18.67
CA ALA A 42 15.68 1.19 -19.24
C ALA A 42 16.36 0.28 -18.21
N SER A 43 17.11 0.86 -17.25
CA SER A 43 17.76 0.11 -16.16
C SER A 43 16.79 -0.56 -15.19
N LYS A 44 15.55 -0.08 -15.14
CA LYS A 44 14.48 -0.57 -14.26
C LYS A 44 13.47 -1.46 -15.00
N GLN A 45 13.56 -1.53 -16.33
CA GLN A 45 12.67 -2.38 -17.10
C GLN A 45 12.98 -3.87 -16.85
N PRO A 46 11.96 -4.74 -16.86
CA PRO A 46 12.15 -6.18 -16.78
C PRO A 46 12.69 -6.76 -18.10
N ARG A 47 13.52 -7.77 -18.00
CA ARG A 47 13.73 -8.71 -19.11
C ARG A 47 12.45 -9.54 -19.30
N ASP A 48 12.31 -10.20 -20.45
CA ASP A 48 11.11 -10.96 -20.76
C ASP A 48 10.90 -12.14 -19.80
N ASP A 49 11.97 -12.85 -19.43
CA ASP A 49 11.93 -13.94 -18.46
C ASP A 49 11.59 -13.47 -17.04
N GLU A 50 12.08 -12.30 -16.63
CA GLU A 50 11.76 -11.70 -15.34
C GLU A 50 10.30 -11.24 -15.29
N PHE A 51 9.82 -10.63 -16.38
CA PHE A 51 8.43 -10.20 -16.44
C PHE A 51 7.48 -11.39 -16.46
N ALA A 52 7.79 -12.45 -17.20
CA ALA A 52 6.94 -13.66 -17.25
C ALA A 52 6.72 -14.22 -15.84
N ARG A 53 7.79 -14.39 -15.04
CA ARG A 53 7.68 -14.87 -13.65
C ARG A 53 6.93 -13.90 -12.75
N PHE A 54 7.12 -12.59 -12.91
CA PHE A 54 6.37 -11.59 -12.16
C PHE A 54 4.89 -11.58 -12.53
N ALA A 55 4.57 -11.75 -13.81
CA ALA A 55 3.21 -11.77 -14.33
C ALA A 55 2.36 -12.93 -13.76
N GLU A 56 2.98 -14.05 -13.41
CA GLU A 56 2.30 -15.18 -12.75
C GLU A 56 1.69 -14.79 -11.40
N LEU A 57 2.29 -13.79 -10.71
CA LEU A 57 1.77 -13.28 -9.44
C LEU A 57 0.61 -12.32 -9.63
N LEU A 58 0.43 -11.77 -10.84
CA LEU A 58 -0.55 -10.73 -11.12
C LEU A 58 -1.92 -11.32 -11.44
N HIS A 59 -2.90 -10.90 -10.68
CA HIS A 59 -4.31 -11.17 -10.88
C HIS A 59 -5.09 -9.87 -10.96
N TYR A 60 -6.22 -9.91 -11.63
CA TYR A 60 -7.10 -8.77 -11.76
C TYR A 60 -8.54 -9.15 -11.46
N ARG A 61 -9.24 -8.25 -10.79
CA ARG A 61 -10.67 -8.39 -10.57
C ARG A 61 -11.37 -7.05 -10.82
N ARG A 62 -12.37 -7.07 -11.71
CA ARG A 62 -13.27 -5.92 -11.80
C ARG A 62 -14.01 -5.78 -10.46
N MET A 63 -13.97 -4.57 -9.90
CA MET A 63 -14.64 -4.26 -8.65
C MET A 63 -14.98 -2.78 -8.60
N ASP A 64 -16.22 -2.45 -8.29
CA ASP A 64 -16.64 -1.10 -7.93
C ASP A 64 -16.67 -0.99 -6.40
N LEU A 65 -15.78 -0.16 -5.87
CA LEU A 65 -15.62 0.02 -4.41
C LEU A 65 -16.85 0.65 -3.74
N SER A 66 -17.81 1.16 -4.52
CA SER A 66 -19.09 1.66 -4.01
C SER A 66 -20.15 0.56 -3.84
N GLN A 67 -19.94 -0.63 -4.44
CA GLN A 67 -20.91 -1.72 -4.45
C GLN A 67 -20.60 -2.75 -3.37
N PRO A 68 -21.48 -2.95 -2.36
CA PRO A 68 -21.28 -3.94 -1.29
C PRO A 68 -21.11 -5.37 -1.82
N ASP A 69 -21.81 -5.76 -2.86
CA ASP A 69 -21.79 -7.10 -3.42
C ASP A 69 -20.42 -7.49 -4.00
N ASP A 70 -19.66 -6.52 -4.49
CA ASP A 70 -18.32 -6.75 -5.02
C ASP A 70 -17.34 -7.20 -3.95
N TYR A 71 -17.56 -6.79 -2.69
CA TYR A 71 -16.73 -7.22 -1.54
C TYR A 71 -16.97 -8.70 -1.19
N ALA A 72 -18.17 -9.23 -1.39
CA ALA A 72 -18.42 -10.66 -1.21
C ALA A 72 -17.58 -11.50 -2.18
N GLY A 73 -17.46 -11.06 -3.42
CA GLY A 73 -16.59 -11.70 -4.40
C GLY A 73 -15.09 -11.57 -4.07
N LEU A 74 -14.65 -10.44 -3.52
CA LEU A 74 -13.28 -10.29 -3.02
C LEU A 74 -13.02 -11.25 -1.85
N ARG A 75 -13.96 -11.35 -0.91
CA ARG A 75 -13.85 -12.30 0.21
C ARG A 75 -13.72 -13.74 -0.27
N SER A 76 -14.56 -14.18 -1.21
CA SER A 76 -14.49 -15.54 -1.77
C SER A 76 -13.12 -15.79 -2.39
N TRP A 77 -12.61 -14.84 -3.17
CA TRP A 77 -11.28 -14.93 -3.79
C TRP A 77 -10.15 -15.07 -2.76
N LEU A 78 -10.22 -14.34 -1.64
CA LEU A 78 -9.23 -14.42 -0.56
C LEU A 78 -9.31 -15.76 0.20
N VAL A 79 -10.53 -16.23 0.49
CA VAL A 79 -10.76 -17.48 1.22
C VAL A 79 -10.28 -18.69 0.41
N GLU A 80 -10.60 -18.75 -0.88
CA GLU A 80 -10.17 -19.84 -1.78
C GLU A 80 -8.66 -20.03 -1.83
N ARG A 81 -7.90 -18.94 -1.58
CA ARG A 81 -6.44 -18.94 -1.66
C ARG A 81 -5.72 -19.10 -0.33
N GLY A 82 -6.46 -19.10 0.77
CA GLY A 82 -5.97 -19.45 2.11
C GLY A 82 -4.74 -18.64 2.54
N ALA A 83 -4.73 -17.34 2.28
CA ALA A 83 -3.56 -16.51 2.57
C ALA A 83 -3.34 -16.30 4.08
N ASP A 84 -2.14 -16.59 4.58
CA ASP A 84 -1.74 -16.36 5.98
C ASP A 84 -1.64 -14.87 6.31
N THR A 85 -1.39 -14.04 5.32
CA THR A 85 -1.36 -12.58 5.45
C THR A 85 -1.97 -11.94 4.21
N VAL A 86 -2.86 -10.99 4.45
CA VAL A 86 -3.50 -10.17 3.41
C VAL A 86 -3.17 -8.70 3.66
N VAL A 87 -2.60 -8.04 2.66
CA VAL A 87 -2.32 -6.61 2.69
C VAL A 87 -3.25 -5.91 1.72
N LEU A 88 -4.14 -5.08 2.23
CA LEU A 88 -5.06 -4.25 1.46
C LEU A 88 -4.47 -2.85 1.32
N PHE A 89 -3.87 -2.58 0.17
CA PHE A 89 -3.25 -1.29 -0.12
C PHE A 89 -4.27 -0.36 -0.79
N LEU A 90 -4.68 0.70 -0.09
CA LEU A 90 -5.68 1.65 -0.58
C LEU A 90 -5.00 2.78 -1.36
N ALA A 91 -4.72 2.53 -2.65
CA ALA A 91 -4.23 3.53 -3.60
C ALA A 91 -5.40 4.34 -4.21
N THR A 92 -6.34 4.76 -3.37
CA THR A 92 -7.55 5.50 -3.76
C THR A 92 -7.53 6.89 -3.16
N SER A 93 -8.48 7.72 -3.59
CA SER A 93 -8.66 9.03 -2.95
C SER A 93 -9.06 8.88 -1.48
N PRO A 94 -8.52 9.73 -0.57
CA PRO A 94 -8.75 9.63 0.88
C PRO A 94 -10.21 9.63 1.30
N HIS A 95 -11.09 10.34 0.57
CA HIS A 95 -12.53 10.38 0.86
C HIS A 95 -13.22 9.02 0.67
N LEU A 96 -12.58 8.06 -0.01
CA LEU A 96 -13.10 6.70 -0.14
C LEU A 96 -12.67 5.78 1.01
N PHE A 97 -11.71 6.17 1.84
CA PHE A 97 -11.16 5.31 2.89
C PHE A 97 -12.22 4.85 3.88
N THR A 98 -13.08 5.76 4.32
CA THR A 98 -14.16 5.44 5.26
C THR A 98 -15.15 4.44 4.68
N GLN A 99 -15.58 4.66 3.44
CA GLN A 99 -16.48 3.75 2.74
C GLN A 99 -15.85 2.37 2.54
N ILE A 100 -14.61 2.33 2.01
CA ILE A 100 -13.90 1.06 1.76
C ILE A 100 -13.71 0.28 3.06
N CYS A 101 -13.21 0.92 4.14
CA CYS A 101 -12.97 0.25 5.42
C CYS A 101 -14.27 -0.27 6.04
N ALA A 102 -15.37 0.48 5.96
CA ALA A 102 -16.67 0.03 6.44
C ALA A 102 -17.16 -1.21 5.65
N GLN A 103 -17.04 -1.20 4.33
CA GLN A 103 -17.44 -2.32 3.47
C GLN A 103 -16.55 -3.56 3.68
N LEU A 104 -15.25 -3.39 3.83
CA LEU A 104 -14.33 -4.47 4.18
C LEU A 104 -14.73 -5.14 5.51
N GLY A 105 -15.05 -4.30 6.53
CA GLY A 105 -15.54 -4.78 7.82
C GLY A 105 -16.85 -5.54 7.71
N ALA A 106 -17.85 -4.98 6.98
CA ALA A 106 -19.15 -5.60 6.75
C ALA A 106 -19.05 -6.93 5.99
N ALA A 107 -18.12 -7.02 5.04
CA ALA A 107 -17.85 -8.26 4.29
C ALA A 107 -17.03 -9.29 5.08
N GLY A 108 -16.57 -8.96 6.32
CA GLY A 108 -15.73 -9.84 7.12
C GLY A 108 -14.29 -10.00 6.59
N ILE A 109 -13.79 -8.98 5.85
CA ILE A 109 -12.41 -8.91 5.36
C ILE A 109 -11.57 -8.07 6.33
N ASN A 110 -11.62 -8.40 7.61
CA ASN A 110 -10.92 -7.71 8.69
C ASN A 110 -10.36 -8.68 9.74
N GLY A 111 -10.17 -9.93 9.36
CA GLY A 111 -9.59 -10.96 10.22
C GLY A 111 -8.17 -10.59 10.71
N PRO A 112 -7.64 -11.31 11.70
CA PRO A 112 -6.34 -10.98 12.33
C PRO A 112 -5.16 -11.03 11.36
N GLN A 113 -5.28 -11.76 10.25
CA GLN A 113 -4.28 -11.84 9.18
C GLN A 113 -4.30 -10.65 8.21
N VAL A 114 -5.34 -9.80 8.25
CA VAL A 114 -5.51 -8.67 7.32
C VAL A 114 -4.79 -7.43 7.87
N ARG A 115 -4.12 -6.72 6.98
CA ARG A 115 -3.55 -5.39 7.21
C ARG A 115 -4.11 -4.43 6.17
N VAL A 116 -4.57 -3.26 6.60
CA VAL A 116 -4.97 -2.17 5.71
C VAL A 116 -3.88 -1.11 5.68
N VAL A 117 -3.51 -0.70 4.50
CA VAL A 117 -2.47 0.32 4.26
C VAL A 117 -3.12 1.55 3.65
N LEU A 118 -2.96 2.66 4.33
CA LEU A 118 -3.52 3.97 3.96
C LEU A 118 -2.39 4.92 3.60
N GLU A 119 -2.52 5.63 2.49
CA GLU A 119 -1.58 6.68 2.09
C GLU A 119 -2.07 8.06 2.52
N LYS A 120 -1.14 8.97 2.71
CA LYS A 120 -1.46 10.38 2.91
C LYS A 120 -2.06 11.03 1.65
N PRO A 121 -2.94 12.04 1.83
CA PRO A 121 -3.39 12.64 3.08
C PRO A 121 -4.42 11.79 3.81
N LEU A 122 -4.38 11.80 5.15
CA LEU A 122 -5.35 11.13 6.02
C LEU A 122 -6.35 12.17 6.58
N GLY A 123 -7.11 12.76 5.67
CA GLY A 123 -8.00 13.89 5.93
C GLY A 123 -7.37 15.23 5.49
N GLU A 124 -8.22 16.23 5.32
CA GLU A 124 -7.85 17.59 4.92
C GLU A 124 -7.71 18.52 6.14
N ASP A 125 -8.41 18.16 7.22
CA ASP A 125 -8.42 18.86 8.49
C ASP A 125 -8.50 17.86 9.67
N LEU A 126 -8.52 18.39 10.90
CA LEU A 126 -8.58 17.55 12.10
C LEU A 126 -9.88 16.71 12.15
N ALA A 127 -11.01 17.29 11.75
CA ALA A 127 -12.30 16.61 11.84
C ALA A 127 -12.36 15.42 10.87
N SER A 128 -11.96 15.62 9.62
CA SER A 128 -11.90 14.55 8.61
C SER A 128 -10.87 13.48 8.97
N ALA A 129 -9.71 13.86 9.54
CA ALA A 129 -8.72 12.91 10.03
C ALA A 129 -9.25 12.06 11.19
N GLN A 130 -9.98 12.67 12.13
CA GLN A 130 -10.61 11.95 13.24
C GLN A 130 -11.70 10.99 12.75
N GLU A 131 -12.50 11.40 11.76
CA GLU A 131 -13.53 10.54 11.18
C GLU A 131 -12.92 9.33 10.45
N ILE A 132 -11.88 9.53 9.64
CA ILE A 132 -11.14 8.42 9.01
C ILE A 132 -10.63 7.45 10.08
N ASN A 133 -9.97 7.95 11.13
CA ASN A 133 -9.46 7.12 12.20
C ASN A 133 -10.56 6.37 12.95
N ARG A 134 -11.70 7.00 13.19
CA ARG A 134 -12.86 6.40 13.84
C ARG A 134 -13.42 5.22 13.03
N VAL A 135 -13.61 5.41 11.72
CA VAL A 135 -14.15 4.37 10.85
C VAL A 135 -13.16 3.23 10.63
N VAL A 136 -11.88 3.55 10.44
CA VAL A 136 -10.82 2.53 10.34
C VAL A 136 -10.75 1.71 11.63
N GLY A 137 -10.76 2.38 12.79
CA GLY A 137 -10.71 1.72 14.10
C GLY A 137 -11.97 0.90 14.44
N ALA A 138 -13.12 1.21 13.82
CA ALA A 138 -14.33 0.38 13.95
C ALA A 138 -14.22 -0.94 13.18
N SER A 139 -13.45 -0.98 12.10
CA SER A 139 -13.30 -2.15 11.23
C SER A 139 -12.02 -2.95 11.48
N PHE A 140 -10.94 -2.29 11.88
CA PHE A 140 -9.61 -2.86 12.04
C PHE A 140 -9.00 -2.46 13.38
N ARG A 141 -8.24 -3.37 14.00
CA ARG A 141 -7.44 -3.04 15.20
C ARG A 141 -6.25 -2.16 14.82
N GLU A 142 -5.71 -1.37 15.74
CA GLU A 142 -4.61 -0.43 15.44
C GLU A 142 -3.40 -1.09 14.79
N HIS A 143 -3.00 -2.29 15.25
CA HIS A 143 -1.89 -3.03 14.65
C HIS A 143 -2.17 -3.57 13.24
N GLN A 144 -3.40 -3.48 12.76
CA GLN A 144 -3.80 -3.85 11.40
C GLN A 144 -3.81 -2.64 10.46
N ALA A 145 -3.85 -1.40 10.97
CA ALA A 145 -3.95 -0.17 10.19
C ALA A 145 -2.56 0.47 10.04
N LEU A 146 -1.98 0.37 8.86
CA LEU A 146 -0.66 0.94 8.54
C LEU A 146 -0.85 2.26 7.77
N ARG A 147 -0.35 3.34 8.33
CA ARG A 147 -0.40 4.69 7.73
C ARG A 147 0.97 5.01 7.14
N ILE A 148 1.05 5.17 5.83
CA ILE A 148 2.32 5.40 5.13
C ILE A 148 2.57 6.89 4.97
N ASP A 149 3.78 7.29 5.40
CA ASP A 149 4.37 8.57 5.07
C ASP A 149 5.61 8.36 4.19
N HIS A 150 5.53 8.74 2.92
CA HIS A 150 6.62 8.59 1.97
C HIS A 150 7.90 9.34 2.39
N TYR A 151 7.75 10.49 3.06
CA TYR A 151 8.91 11.29 3.49
C TYR A 151 9.71 10.56 4.58
N LEU A 152 9.02 9.92 5.54
CA LEU A 152 9.68 9.16 6.60
C LEU A 152 10.40 7.90 6.07
N GLY A 153 9.99 7.42 4.89
CA GLY A 153 10.64 6.29 4.21
C GLY A 153 11.87 6.65 3.39
N LYS A 154 12.15 7.95 3.16
CA LYS A 154 13.31 8.35 2.35
C LYS A 154 14.61 8.16 3.14
N PRO A 155 15.67 7.54 2.54
CA PRO A 155 16.95 7.34 3.21
C PRO A 155 17.55 8.62 3.79
N ALA A 156 17.43 9.75 3.08
CA ALA A 156 17.91 11.04 3.57
C ALA A 156 17.22 11.48 4.87
N VAL A 157 15.91 11.24 5.01
CA VAL A 157 15.15 11.57 6.22
C VAL A 157 15.50 10.61 7.37
N GLN A 158 15.63 9.32 7.08
CA GLN A 158 16.03 8.32 8.07
C GLN A 158 17.45 8.59 8.59
N ASN A 159 18.36 9.00 7.70
CA ASN A 159 19.73 9.36 8.04
C ASN A 159 19.82 10.57 8.99
N LEU A 160 18.82 11.48 9.02
CA LEU A 160 18.81 12.58 9.99
C LEU A 160 18.79 12.08 11.44
N SER A 161 18.06 11.02 11.73
CA SER A 161 18.04 10.42 13.06
C SER A 161 19.40 9.81 13.42
N ALA A 162 20.01 9.10 12.47
CA ALA A 162 21.34 8.54 12.66
C ALA A 162 22.41 9.63 12.84
N LEU A 163 22.33 10.70 12.03
CA LEU A 163 23.24 11.86 12.14
C LEU A 163 23.11 12.54 13.50
N ARG A 164 21.89 12.75 13.98
CA ARG A 164 21.62 13.45 15.24
C ARG A 164 21.98 12.62 16.46
N PHE A 165 21.54 11.37 16.54
CA PHE A 165 21.65 10.54 17.74
C PHE A 165 22.79 9.54 17.70
N GLY A 166 23.29 9.21 16.52
CA GLY A 166 24.43 8.31 16.35
C GLY A 166 25.79 9.01 16.31
N ASN A 167 25.82 10.35 16.44
CA ASN A 167 27.07 11.11 16.35
C ASN A 167 27.13 12.21 17.41
N ALA A 168 27.96 11.99 18.42
CA ALA A 168 28.14 12.91 19.55
C ALA A 168 28.63 14.33 19.15
N LEU A 169 29.23 14.50 17.97
CA LEU A 169 29.65 15.83 17.46
C LEU A 169 28.46 16.64 16.97
N PHE A 170 27.44 16.00 16.39
CA PHE A 170 26.29 16.68 15.81
C PHE A 170 25.14 16.86 16.76
N GLU A 171 24.96 15.96 17.72
CA GLU A 171 23.84 16.03 18.66
C GLU A 171 23.72 17.39 19.38
N PRO A 172 24.83 18.00 19.91
CA PRO A 172 24.76 19.30 20.56
C PRO A 172 24.39 20.47 19.64
N LEU A 173 24.56 20.30 18.31
CA LEU A 173 24.24 21.32 17.31
C LEU A 173 22.76 21.39 16.94
N TRP A 174 21.97 20.36 17.30
CA TRP A 174 20.53 20.31 17.07
C TRP A 174 19.75 21.08 18.16
N ARG A 175 20.12 22.32 18.34
CA ARG A 175 19.51 23.24 19.30
C ARG A 175 19.06 24.49 18.58
N ARG A 176 18.06 25.15 19.17
CA ARG A 176 17.49 26.41 18.65
C ARG A 176 18.56 27.46 18.36
N GLU A 177 19.59 27.52 19.22
CA GLU A 177 20.68 28.50 19.13
C GLU A 177 21.64 28.23 17.97
N SER A 178 21.70 26.98 17.50
CA SER A 178 22.62 26.54 16.43
C SER A 178 21.96 26.41 15.07
N ILE A 179 20.60 26.38 15.00
CA ILE A 179 19.82 26.21 13.76
C ILE A 179 19.11 27.50 13.42
N ALA A 180 19.50 28.13 12.31
CA ALA A 180 18.91 29.39 11.87
C ALA A 180 17.50 29.17 11.29
N ASN A 181 17.33 28.15 10.43
CA ASN A 181 16.02 27.74 9.89
C ASN A 181 16.04 26.28 9.41
N ILE A 182 14.84 25.75 9.17
CA ILE A 182 14.63 24.45 8.53
C ILE A 182 13.63 24.69 7.40
N GLN A 183 14.02 24.33 6.17
CA GLN A 183 13.20 24.47 4.96
C GLN A 183 12.81 23.10 4.41
#